data_ac7f2f1925c4b26822dd61ff321b23a7
#
_entry.id   ac7f2f1925c4b26822dd61ff321b23a7
#
_cell.length_a   1.000
_cell.length_b   1.000
_cell.length_c   1.000
_cell.angle_alpha   90.00
_cell.angle_beta   90.00
_cell.angle_gamma   90.00
#
_symmetry.space_group_name_H-M   'P 1'
#
loop_
_entity.id
_entity.type
_entity.pdbx_description
1 polymer ?
#
loop_
_entity_poly.entity_id
_entity_poly.type
_entity_poly.pdbx_seq_one_letter_code
_entity_poly.pdbx_strand_id
1 'polypeptide(L)'
;GQPGASHRLAFRFQWVESVSQIRNRLHEHDLFDIEVVPGMTVPSDMSARISIRCTSPCSLSAEFPERTTIKALPGRGEHQIFEVAFAQLGENLLEVTAESGKRSVLEFFATEPVRTLIEKRAAFLVNSCQHRDPSHWWNGLISDWNMKSETLLDPEHLDTIEGWREYMA
;
A
#
# COMPACT_ATOMS: atom_id res chain seq x y z
N GLY A 1 17.64 -20.60 17.16
CA GLY A 1 18.99 -20.38 17.73
C GLY A 1 19.49 -21.66 18.39
N GLN A 2 20.80 -21.87 18.41
CA GLN A 2 21.36 -23.03 19.10
C GLN A 2 21.19 -22.87 20.62
N PRO A 3 20.99 -23.97 21.38
CA PRO A 3 20.89 -23.90 22.82
C PRO A 3 22.15 -23.26 23.43
N GLY A 4 21.97 -22.24 24.28
CA GLY A 4 23.07 -21.47 24.90
C GLY A 4 23.52 -20.23 24.12
N ALA A 5 22.98 -19.96 22.93
CA ALA A 5 23.21 -18.71 22.21
C ALA A 5 22.48 -17.55 22.90
N SER A 6 23.20 -16.45 23.16
CA SER A 6 22.59 -15.23 23.67
C SER A 6 22.47 -14.19 22.53
N HIS A 7 21.31 -13.58 22.42
CA HIS A 7 21.09 -12.47 21.50
C HIS A 7 20.90 -11.18 22.32
N ARG A 8 21.64 -10.14 21.95
CA ARG A 8 21.50 -8.81 22.57
C ARG A 8 20.75 -7.90 21.60
N LEU A 9 19.57 -7.44 22.01
CA LEU A 9 18.82 -6.43 21.28
C LEU A 9 19.04 -5.07 21.94
N ALA A 10 19.22 -4.03 21.13
CA ALA A 10 19.35 -2.66 21.59
C ALA A 10 18.41 -1.77 20.81
N PHE A 11 17.77 -0.83 21.52
CA PHE A 11 16.89 0.18 20.94
C PHE A 11 17.46 1.56 21.25
N ARG A 12 17.38 2.47 20.26
CA ARG A 12 17.74 3.88 20.44
C ARG A 12 16.52 4.72 20.16
N PHE A 13 16.10 5.53 21.11
CA PHE A 13 15.05 6.52 20.97
C PHE A 13 15.67 7.89 20.74
N GLN A 14 15.14 8.64 19.76
CA GLN A 14 15.55 10.01 19.47
C GLN A 14 14.33 10.89 19.33
N TRP A 15 14.39 12.07 19.91
CA TRP A 15 13.38 13.09 19.74
C TRP A 15 13.61 13.85 18.42
N VAL A 16 12.55 14.10 17.67
CA VAL A 16 12.55 14.89 16.45
C VAL A 16 11.37 15.86 16.44
N GLU A 17 11.54 17.02 15.82
CA GLU A 17 10.54 18.08 15.81
C GLU A 17 9.63 18.04 14.57
N SER A 18 10.01 17.30 13.54
CA SER A 18 9.26 17.20 12.27
C SER A 18 9.51 15.88 11.55
N VAL A 19 8.59 15.53 10.62
CA VAL A 19 8.71 14.34 9.76
C VAL A 19 10.00 14.40 8.89
N SER A 20 10.36 15.58 8.39
CA SER A 20 11.60 15.74 7.62
C SER A 20 12.85 15.42 8.44
N GLN A 21 12.85 15.73 9.74
CA GLN A 21 13.95 15.34 10.63
C GLN A 21 14.02 13.83 10.84
N ILE A 22 12.89 13.11 10.86
CA ILE A 22 12.90 11.63 10.92
C ILE A 22 13.72 11.07 9.75
N ARG A 23 13.41 11.52 8.53
CA ARG A 23 14.11 11.09 7.31
C ARG A 23 15.60 11.38 7.37
N ASN A 24 16.00 12.57 7.83
CA ASN A 24 17.38 12.93 7.98
C ASN A 24 18.09 12.06 9.03
N ARG A 25 17.43 11.77 10.16
CA ARG A 25 17.99 10.89 11.19
C ARG A 25 18.17 9.44 10.70
N LEU A 26 17.25 8.92 9.88
CA LEU A 26 17.44 7.62 9.23
C LEU A 26 18.72 7.62 8.39
N HIS A 27 18.90 8.62 7.55
CA HIS A 27 20.10 8.76 6.73
C HIS A 27 21.40 8.95 7.54
N GLU A 28 21.40 9.81 8.58
CA GLU A 28 22.55 10.02 9.48
C GLU A 28 22.97 8.75 10.23
N HIS A 29 22.03 7.84 10.48
CA HIS A 29 22.29 6.54 11.08
C HIS A 29 22.54 5.43 10.06
N ASP A 30 22.75 5.81 8.79
CA ASP A 30 22.99 4.89 7.69
C ASP A 30 21.82 3.88 7.53
N LEU A 31 20.59 4.31 7.78
CA LEU A 31 19.37 3.57 7.52
C LEU A 31 18.75 4.04 6.19
N PHE A 32 17.91 3.20 5.63
CA PHE A 32 17.22 3.56 4.39
C PHE A 32 16.16 4.62 4.64
N ASP A 33 16.20 5.72 3.87
CA ASP A 33 15.11 6.66 3.71
C ASP A 33 14.43 6.33 2.38
N ILE A 34 13.29 5.66 2.44
CA ILE A 34 12.58 5.13 1.28
C ILE A 34 11.25 5.85 1.11
N GLU A 35 10.97 6.22 -0.15
CA GLU A 35 9.72 6.83 -0.57
C GLU A 35 9.17 6.07 -1.77
N VAL A 36 7.88 5.78 -1.76
CA VAL A 36 7.21 5.02 -2.83
C VAL A 36 6.03 5.81 -3.38
N VAL A 37 5.97 5.96 -4.70
CA VAL A 37 4.91 6.67 -5.41
C VAL A 37 4.31 5.77 -6.50
N PRO A 38 3.01 5.61 -6.59
CA PRO A 38 1.93 6.24 -5.82
C PRO A 38 1.76 5.65 -4.41
N GLY A 39 2.30 4.48 -4.13
CA GLY A 39 2.22 3.77 -2.87
C GLY A 39 2.54 2.28 -3.06
N MET A 40 2.38 1.49 -2.01
CA MET A 40 2.71 0.07 -2.03
C MET A 40 1.57 -0.83 -2.53
N THR A 41 0.38 -0.28 -2.81
CA THR A 41 -0.68 -0.99 -3.53
C THR A 41 -0.68 -0.51 -4.97
N VAL A 42 -0.40 -1.41 -5.91
CA VAL A 42 -0.16 -1.07 -7.32
C VAL A 42 -0.98 -1.98 -8.23
N PRO A 43 -1.80 -1.43 -9.11
CA PRO A 43 -2.44 -2.22 -10.17
C PRO A 43 -1.40 -2.85 -11.11
N SER A 44 -1.65 -4.08 -11.58
CA SER A 44 -0.69 -4.84 -12.39
C SER A 44 -0.43 -4.26 -13.78
N ASP A 45 -1.25 -3.30 -14.23
CA ASP A 45 -1.07 -2.51 -15.46
C ASP A 45 -0.36 -1.16 -15.20
N MET A 46 0.12 -0.94 -13.97
CA MET A 46 0.85 0.26 -13.58
C MET A 46 2.21 -0.09 -12.98
N SER A 47 3.01 0.95 -12.74
CA SER A 47 4.31 0.83 -12.05
C SER A 47 4.35 1.74 -10.83
N ALA A 48 5.18 1.38 -9.85
CA ALA A 48 5.56 2.25 -8.75
C ALA A 48 7.00 2.75 -8.94
N ARG A 49 7.27 3.95 -8.44
CA ARG A 49 8.62 4.49 -8.32
C ARG A 49 9.08 4.45 -6.87
N ILE A 50 10.26 3.91 -6.67
CA ILE A 50 10.92 3.82 -5.37
C ILE A 50 12.10 4.76 -5.39
N SER A 51 12.15 5.69 -4.46
CA SER A 51 13.27 6.59 -4.23
C SER A 51 13.98 6.15 -2.94
N ILE A 52 15.24 5.80 -3.03
CA ILE A 52 16.04 5.33 -1.89
C ILE A 52 17.20 6.28 -1.66
N ARG A 53 17.27 6.90 -0.48
CA ARG A 53 18.41 7.64 0.00
C ARG A 53 19.15 6.81 1.04
N CYS A 54 20.36 6.46 0.75
CA CYS A 54 21.28 5.76 1.65
C CYS A 54 22.73 6.17 1.36
N THR A 55 23.64 5.86 2.28
CA THR A 55 25.04 6.27 2.19
C THR A 55 25.86 5.48 1.17
N SER A 56 25.35 4.35 0.68
CA SER A 56 26.01 3.50 -0.31
C SER A 56 25.04 3.07 -1.41
N PRO A 57 25.54 2.64 -2.57
CA PRO A 57 24.70 2.09 -3.63
C PRO A 57 23.82 0.95 -3.14
N CYS A 58 22.59 0.88 -3.66
CA CYS A 58 21.59 -0.12 -3.32
C CYS A 58 21.22 -0.95 -4.55
N SER A 59 20.88 -2.21 -4.32
CA SER A 59 20.26 -3.10 -5.28
C SER A 59 18.88 -3.54 -4.78
N LEU A 60 18.01 -3.85 -5.73
CA LEU A 60 16.69 -4.41 -5.47
C LEU A 60 16.63 -5.83 -6.02
N SER A 61 16.09 -6.76 -5.24
CA SER A 61 15.73 -8.09 -5.69
C SER A 61 14.29 -8.42 -5.34
N ALA A 62 13.60 -9.15 -6.20
CA ALA A 62 12.20 -9.51 -6.03
C ALA A 62 12.07 -10.98 -5.61
N GLU A 63 11.03 -11.28 -4.82
CA GLU A 63 10.64 -12.66 -4.49
C GLU A 63 10.25 -13.45 -5.75
N PHE A 64 9.56 -12.80 -6.71
CA PHE A 64 9.18 -13.38 -8.00
C PHE A 64 9.90 -12.67 -9.14
N PRO A 65 11.21 -12.96 -9.41
CA PRO A 65 12.00 -12.18 -10.37
C PRO A 65 11.47 -12.28 -11.81
N GLU A 66 10.89 -13.41 -12.21
CA GLU A 66 10.27 -13.59 -13.54
C GLU A 66 8.89 -12.90 -13.68
N ARG A 67 8.31 -12.44 -12.59
CA ARG A 67 7.01 -11.74 -12.52
C ARG A 67 7.14 -10.28 -12.10
N THR A 68 8.36 -9.82 -11.85
CA THR A 68 8.64 -8.46 -11.38
C THR A 68 9.64 -7.78 -12.28
N THR A 69 9.27 -6.66 -12.85
CA THR A 69 10.20 -5.82 -13.61
C THR A 69 10.77 -4.76 -12.69
N ILE A 70 12.11 -4.71 -12.60
CA ILE A 70 12.84 -3.69 -11.85
C ILE A 70 13.74 -2.95 -12.84
N LYS A 71 13.57 -1.62 -12.94
CA LYS A 71 14.37 -0.76 -13.80
C LYS A 71 14.98 0.38 -13.00
N ALA A 72 16.30 0.46 -12.99
CA ALA A 72 16.99 1.61 -12.45
C ALA A 72 16.77 2.83 -13.37
N LEU A 73 16.42 3.95 -12.75
CA LEU A 73 16.24 5.25 -13.41
C LEU A 73 17.39 6.20 -13.03
N PRO A 74 17.59 7.31 -13.77
CA PRO A 74 18.56 8.31 -13.38
C PRO A 74 18.27 8.82 -11.97
N GLY A 75 19.27 8.73 -11.09
CA GLY A 75 19.18 9.22 -9.71
C GLY A 75 19.10 10.74 -9.64
N ARG A 76 18.70 11.27 -8.49
CA ARG A 76 18.63 12.71 -8.24
C ARG A 76 19.30 13.03 -6.90
N GLY A 77 20.45 13.68 -6.95
CA GLY A 77 21.27 13.94 -5.74
C GLY A 77 21.69 12.63 -5.09
N GLU A 78 21.39 12.46 -3.81
CA GLU A 78 21.69 11.24 -3.03
C GLU A 78 20.63 10.13 -3.20
N HIS A 79 19.61 10.36 -4.05
CA HIS A 79 18.53 9.41 -4.25
C HIS A 79 18.79 8.51 -5.45
N GLN A 80 18.73 7.22 -5.23
CA GLN A 80 18.66 6.19 -6.26
C GLN A 80 17.20 5.91 -6.55
N ILE A 81 16.82 5.89 -7.83
CA ILE A 81 15.43 5.79 -8.25
C ILE A 81 15.23 4.50 -9.05
N PHE A 82 14.21 3.76 -8.68
CA PHE A 82 13.81 2.52 -9.37
C PHE A 82 12.34 2.62 -9.77
N GLU A 83 12.03 2.05 -10.92
CA GLU A 83 10.67 1.79 -11.36
C GLU A 83 10.43 0.29 -11.25
N VAL A 84 9.30 -0.10 -10.63
CA VAL A 84 8.93 -1.49 -10.42
C VAL A 84 7.51 -1.75 -10.90
N ALA A 85 7.30 -2.90 -11.53
CA ALA A 85 5.99 -3.36 -11.97
C ALA A 85 5.84 -4.85 -11.66
N PHE A 86 4.63 -5.26 -11.28
CA PHE A 86 4.34 -6.61 -10.81
C PHE A 86 3.29 -7.28 -11.71
N ALA A 87 3.62 -8.46 -12.24
CA ALA A 87 2.67 -9.31 -12.94
C ALA A 87 2.03 -10.37 -12.03
N GLN A 88 2.64 -10.64 -10.85
CA GLN A 88 2.07 -11.50 -9.83
C GLN A 88 1.08 -10.70 -8.99
N LEU A 89 -0.21 -11.10 -8.99
CA LEU A 89 -1.23 -10.49 -8.13
C LEU A 89 -1.06 -10.93 -6.67
N GLY A 90 -1.47 -10.05 -5.76
CA GLY A 90 -1.34 -10.26 -4.32
C GLY A 90 -0.03 -9.70 -3.77
N GLU A 91 0.46 -10.32 -2.72
CA GLU A 91 1.67 -9.92 -2.00
C GLU A 91 2.93 -10.14 -2.85
N ASN A 92 3.81 -9.17 -2.87
CA ASN A 92 5.10 -9.18 -3.56
C ASN A 92 6.15 -8.52 -2.67
N LEU A 93 7.22 -9.23 -2.37
CA LEU A 93 8.31 -8.71 -1.55
C LEU A 93 9.47 -8.25 -2.43
N LEU A 94 9.99 -7.06 -2.12
CA LEU A 94 11.24 -6.55 -2.68
C LEU A 94 12.26 -6.39 -1.55
N GLU A 95 13.41 -7.03 -1.68
CA GLU A 95 14.53 -6.83 -0.78
C GLU A 95 15.41 -5.70 -1.33
N VAL A 96 15.65 -4.69 -0.49
CA VAL A 96 16.63 -3.62 -0.72
C VAL A 96 17.90 -4.01 -0.02
N THR A 97 19.00 -4.12 -0.75
CA THR A 97 20.33 -4.45 -0.17
C THR A 97 21.30 -3.33 -0.52
N ALA A 98 21.92 -2.73 0.50
CA ALA A 98 23.00 -1.78 0.35
C ALA A 98 24.36 -2.49 0.26
N GLU A 99 25.35 -1.89 -0.41
CA GLU A 99 26.71 -2.42 -0.46
C GLU A 99 27.35 -2.57 0.95
N SER A 100 26.88 -1.77 1.92
CA SER A 100 27.26 -1.91 3.34
C SER A 100 26.77 -3.21 3.98
N GLY A 101 25.97 -4.02 3.29
CA GLY A 101 25.36 -5.27 3.77
C GLY A 101 24.04 -5.08 4.53
N LYS A 102 23.55 -3.85 4.66
CA LYS A 102 22.23 -3.59 5.24
C LYS A 102 21.12 -4.01 4.31
N ARG A 103 20.03 -4.47 4.89
CA ARG A 103 18.85 -4.95 4.16
C ARG A 103 17.57 -4.37 4.72
N SER A 104 16.60 -4.17 3.84
CA SER A 104 15.23 -3.85 4.18
C SER A 104 14.29 -4.58 3.23
N VAL A 105 13.08 -4.83 3.66
CA VAL A 105 12.05 -5.46 2.82
C VAL A 105 10.92 -4.47 2.62
N LEU A 106 10.49 -4.34 1.37
CA LEU A 106 9.31 -3.59 0.97
C LEU A 106 8.22 -4.58 0.57
N GLU A 107 7.05 -4.44 1.16
CA GLU A 107 5.90 -5.29 0.89
C GLU A 107 4.94 -4.55 -0.01
N PHE A 108 4.76 -5.05 -1.23
CA PHE A 108 3.81 -4.52 -2.20
C PHE A 108 2.61 -5.44 -2.34
N PHE A 109 1.47 -4.86 -2.62
CA PHE A 109 0.27 -5.59 -2.99
C PHE A 109 -0.13 -5.22 -4.42
N ALA A 110 0.02 -6.18 -5.35
CA ALA A 110 -0.39 -6.00 -6.73
C ALA A 110 -1.86 -6.38 -6.91
N THR A 111 -2.66 -5.43 -7.39
CA THR A 111 -4.06 -5.63 -7.68
C THR A 111 -4.29 -5.96 -9.15
N GLU A 112 -5.51 -6.34 -9.50
CA GLU A 112 -5.92 -6.43 -10.90
C GLU A 112 -5.76 -5.08 -11.63
N PRO A 113 -5.72 -5.08 -12.98
CA PRO A 113 -5.67 -3.85 -13.76
C PRO A 113 -6.75 -2.85 -13.37
N VAL A 114 -6.44 -1.55 -13.43
CA VAL A 114 -7.37 -0.47 -13.05
C VAL A 114 -8.73 -0.60 -13.73
N ARG A 115 -8.73 -0.92 -15.03
CA ARG A 115 -9.98 -1.11 -15.77
C ARG A 115 -10.85 -2.22 -15.17
N THR A 116 -10.23 -3.36 -14.83
CA THR A 116 -10.93 -4.49 -14.20
C THR A 116 -11.51 -4.11 -12.84
N LEU A 117 -10.76 -3.35 -12.04
CA LEU A 117 -11.23 -2.85 -10.74
C LEU A 117 -12.44 -1.93 -10.91
N ILE A 118 -12.41 -1.02 -11.90
CA ILE A 118 -13.52 -0.12 -12.20
C ILE A 118 -14.76 -0.92 -12.65
N GLU A 119 -14.59 -1.88 -13.56
CA GLU A 119 -15.68 -2.73 -14.06
C GLU A 119 -16.32 -3.54 -12.92
N LYS A 120 -15.50 -4.16 -12.06
CA LYS A 120 -15.99 -4.90 -10.87
C LYS A 120 -16.70 -3.98 -9.89
N ARG A 121 -16.16 -2.79 -9.62
CA ARG A 121 -16.81 -1.83 -8.74
C ARG A 121 -18.12 -1.33 -9.30
N ALA A 122 -18.18 -1.01 -10.59
CA ALA A 122 -19.41 -0.59 -11.25
C ALA A 122 -20.49 -1.70 -11.20
N ALA A 123 -20.08 -2.94 -11.49
CA ALA A 123 -20.98 -4.09 -11.37
C ALA A 123 -21.52 -4.28 -9.95
N PHE A 124 -20.64 -4.14 -8.94
CA PHE A 124 -21.05 -4.21 -7.53
C PHE A 124 -22.05 -3.09 -7.18
N LEU A 125 -21.77 -1.85 -7.57
CA LEU A 125 -22.67 -0.72 -7.32
C LEU A 125 -24.06 -0.97 -7.92
N VAL A 126 -24.12 -1.39 -9.18
CA VAL A 126 -25.41 -1.66 -9.86
C VAL A 126 -26.13 -2.87 -9.27
N ASN A 127 -25.41 -3.95 -8.96
CA ASN A 127 -26.06 -5.20 -8.56
C ASN A 127 -26.39 -5.27 -7.07
N SER A 128 -25.59 -4.62 -6.21
CA SER A 128 -25.69 -4.73 -4.76
C SER A 128 -26.08 -3.44 -4.06
N CYS A 129 -25.67 -2.27 -4.59
CA CYS A 129 -25.91 -0.99 -3.94
C CYS A 129 -27.08 -0.19 -4.50
N GLN A 130 -27.75 -0.68 -5.54
CA GLN A 130 -28.88 0.00 -6.14
C GLN A 130 -30.21 -0.49 -5.55
N HIS A 131 -31.04 0.43 -5.08
CA HIS A 131 -32.42 0.15 -4.67
C HIS A 131 -33.26 -0.19 -5.89
N ARG A 132 -34.02 -1.27 -5.81
CA ARG A 132 -34.82 -1.80 -6.94
C ARG A 132 -36.28 -2.00 -6.62
N ASP A 133 -36.78 -1.39 -5.54
CA ASP A 133 -38.19 -1.44 -5.20
C ASP A 133 -38.94 -0.28 -5.88
N PRO A 134 -39.78 -0.55 -6.91
CA PRO A 134 -40.49 0.49 -7.63
C PRO A 134 -41.59 1.18 -6.81
N SER A 135 -41.94 0.68 -5.63
CA SER A 135 -42.90 1.30 -4.73
C SER A 135 -42.32 2.46 -3.93
N HIS A 136 -40.96 2.55 -3.84
CA HIS A 136 -40.29 3.61 -3.12
C HIS A 136 -39.78 4.72 -4.04
N TRP A 137 -39.81 5.95 -3.55
CA TRP A 137 -39.37 7.13 -4.31
C TRP A 137 -37.84 7.13 -4.59
N TRP A 138 -37.04 6.36 -3.83
CA TRP A 138 -35.61 6.19 -4.06
C TRP A 138 -35.26 5.02 -4.98
N ASN A 139 -36.25 4.43 -5.66
CA ASN A 139 -35.98 3.37 -6.63
C ASN A 139 -34.98 3.84 -7.69
N GLY A 140 -33.91 3.07 -7.89
CA GLY A 140 -32.83 3.38 -8.80
C GLY A 140 -31.67 4.16 -8.17
N LEU A 141 -31.81 4.69 -6.93
CA LEU A 141 -30.70 5.32 -6.20
C LEU A 141 -29.66 4.28 -5.80
N ILE A 142 -28.40 4.72 -5.74
CA ILE A 142 -27.28 3.95 -5.20
C ILE A 142 -27.04 4.44 -3.78
N SER A 143 -27.05 3.51 -2.82
CA SER A 143 -26.75 3.77 -1.41
C SER A 143 -25.48 3.05 -0.99
N ASP A 144 -25.03 3.37 0.21
CA ASP A 144 -23.87 2.74 0.81
C ASP A 144 -24.13 1.29 1.21
N TRP A 145 -23.06 0.53 1.28
CA TRP A 145 -23.05 -0.88 1.62
C TRP A 145 -22.42 -1.09 2.98
N ASN A 146 -23.13 -1.70 3.91
CA ASN A 146 -22.59 -2.10 5.19
C ASN A 146 -21.77 -3.38 5.01
N MET A 147 -20.43 -3.25 5.11
CA MET A 147 -19.49 -4.36 4.93
C MET A 147 -19.60 -5.42 6.02
N LYS A 148 -20.10 -5.08 7.21
CA LYS A 148 -20.19 -6.00 8.34
C LYS A 148 -21.44 -6.89 8.25
N SER A 149 -22.57 -6.31 7.90
CA SER A 149 -23.83 -7.04 7.73
C SER A 149 -24.04 -7.55 6.31
N GLU A 150 -23.20 -7.14 5.35
CA GLU A 150 -23.30 -7.46 3.93
C GLU A 150 -24.69 -7.07 3.35
N THR A 151 -25.20 -5.91 3.76
CA THR A 151 -26.51 -5.39 3.34
C THR A 151 -26.42 -3.99 2.79
N LEU A 152 -27.38 -3.63 1.94
CA LEU A 152 -27.59 -2.27 1.48
C LEU A 152 -28.14 -1.44 2.63
N LEU A 153 -27.56 -0.27 2.87
CA LEU A 153 -28.08 0.67 3.86
C LEU A 153 -29.40 1.28 3.35
N ASP A 154 -30.41 1.23 4.22
CA ASP A 154 -31.69 1.89 3.99
C ASP A 154 -31.49 3.40 4.17
N PRO A 155 -31.86 4.24 3.15
CA PRO A 155 -31.82 5.69 3.30
C PRO A 155 -32.61 6.23 4.49
N GLU A 156 -33.72 5.60 4.88
CA GLU A 156 -34.49 5.98 6.05
C GLU A 156 -33.77 5.69 7.37
N HIS A 157 -32.91 4.66 7.38
CA HIS A 157 -32.12 4.31 8.56
C HIS A 157 -31.03 5.33 8.90
N LEU A 158 -30.56 6.09 7.91
CA LEU A 158 -29.56 7.14 8.11
C LEU A 158 -30.10 8.34 8.92
N ASP A 159 -31.42 8.49 9.07
CA ASP A 159 -32.02 9.52 9.91
C ASP A 159 -31.91 9.21 11.42
N THR A 160 -31.44 8.01 11.76
CA THR A 160 -31.23 7.59 13.16
C THR A 160 -29.76 7.70 13.56
N ILE A 161 -29.51 7.87 14.87
CA ILE A 161 -28.14 7.86 15.41
C ILE A 161 -27.46 6.50 15.18
N GLU A 162 -28.21 5.41 15.26
CA GLU A 162 -27.74 4.06 14.99
C GLU A 162 -27.33 3.90 13.53
N GLY A 163 -28.11 4.38 12.59
CA GLY A 163 -27.82 4.37 11.17
C GLY A 163 -26.54 5.13 10.83
N TRP A 164 -26.33 6.31 11.43
CA TRP A 164 -25.08 7.06 11.27
C TRP A 164 -23.87 6.34 11.86
N ARG A 165 -24.02 5.67 13.00
CA ARG A 165 -22.93 4.87 13.59
C ARG A 165 -22.55 3.67 12.72
N GLU A 166 -23.53 3.00 12.12
CA GLU A 166 -23.26 1.90 11.18
C GLU A 166 -22.58 2.39 9.91
N TYR A 167 -22.96 3.58 9.42
CA TYR A 167 -22.34 4.21 8.25
C TYR A 167 -20.89 4.60 8.51
N MET A 168 -20.56 5.06 9.73
CA MET A 168 -19.22 5.54 10.11
C MET A 168 -18.30 4.45 10.67
N ALA A 169 -18.77 3.22 10.87
CA ALA A 169 -18.02 2.08 11.40
C ALA A 169 -17.34 1.25 10.32
#